data_c155bf7b3cd75c1b5ff28e5be15e24cd
#
_entry.id   c155bf7b3cd75c1b5ff28e5be15e24cd
#
_cell.length_a   1.000
_cell.length_b   1.000
_cell.length_c   1.000
_cell.angle_alpha   90.00
_cell.angle_beta   90.00
_cell.angle_gamma   90.00
#
_symmetry.space_group_name_H-M   'P 1'
#
loop_
_entity.id
_entity.type
_entity.pdbx_description
1 polymer ?
#
loop_
_entity_poly.entity_id
_entity_poly.type
_entity_poly.pdbx_seq_one_letter_code
_entity_poly.pdbx_strand_id
1 'polypeptide(L)'
;MPADVKTAFLHADTEEAQQYPIKLPEGLRTYTMEDGVRQEEFAMLHKNLYGSPVSPRLWAACLNKWVKEYFTSAEWTVKQLRADPCMHKITNVKTGTVTFLLTHTDDIDLVCEVADDGVRILDAFDKRFGITMCNPKYMLGVERRVTKDPLTGATHLEMIQPDYISTMYKSWEQYISKRAVHTPVPEGTFLCQRDKFGDIIETSSEEHTAVIERGYQKVCGELLWATRNTYPQCSAGMVQLCSVMSRPTEEAWKAAMHMVSYLNQHQDEGIRFSSDKSPIPTTFYDSSDKGNHDDEKAQYGYCIMMFGGPIAWSSKKHRHVGKSSSHNEYMAMSHAAVETKWVRDLIKEMGFNQWVTEPTALMGDNDQATRWSVENMVTTGNKCIRTEYHWVKESYEEGDISPQRIETARNLSDCMTKALPREVIDRLVGGLTGYEDIPSAPGPAPR
;
A
#
# COMPACT_ATOMS: atom_id res chain seq x y z
N MET A 1 4.94 -19.94 0.20
CA MET A 1 5.39 -20.72 1.38
C MET A 1 5.98 -19.74 2.39
N PRO A 2 5.20 -19.21 3.33
CA PRO A 2 5.66 -18.22 4.31
C PRO A 2 6.40 -18.87 5.47
N ALA A 3 7.42 -18.17 5.96
CA ALA A 3 8.17 -18.52 7.15
C ALA A 3 8.68 -17.26 7.86
N ASP A 4 9.00 -17.39 9.15
CA ASP A 4 9.54 -16.35 10.01
C ASP A 4 10.98 -16.68 10.40
N VAL A 5 11.89 -15.72 10.29
CA VAL A 5 13.30 -15.88 10.68
C VAL A 5 13.46 -15.59 12.17
N LYS A 6 13.88 -16.60 12.93
CA LYS A 6 14.08 -16.46 14.36
C LYS A 6 15.16 -15.41 14.67
N THR A 7 14.80 -14.43 15.50
CA THR A 7 15.74 -13.42 16.01
C THR A 7 16.55 -12.71 14.90
N ALA A 8 15.89 -12.31 13.81
CA ALA A 8 16.50 -11.80 12.59
C ALA A 8 17.63 -10.77 12.82
N PHE A 9 17.42 -9.77 13.66
CA PHE A 9 18.42 -8.73 13.90
C PHE A 9 19.68 -9.24 14.60
N LEU A 10 19.59 -10.31 15.39
CA LEU A 10 20.74 -10.91 16.07
C LEU A 10 21.69 -11.65 15.11
N HIS A 11 21.29 -11.92 13.87
CA HIS A 11 22.16 -12.53 12.88
C HIS A 11 23.12 -11.54 12.22
N ALA A 12 22.82 -10.24 12.25
CA ALA A 12 23.68 -9.21 11.69
C ALA A 12 24.63 -8.65 12.75
N ASP A 13 25.92 -8.53 12.39
CA ASP A 13 26.93 -7.92 13.23
C ASP A 13 26.76 -6.40 13.29
N THR A 14 27.13 -5.78 14.40
CA THR A 14 27.26 -4.32 14.46
C THR A 14 28.53 -3.91 13.69
N GLU A 15 28.43 -2.81 12.92
CA GLU A 15 29.62 -2.17 12.34
C GLU A 15 30.50 -1.64 13.48
N GLU A 16 31.84 -1.75 13.38
CA GLU A 16 32.77 -1.28 14.43
C GLU A 16 32.54 0.19 14.81
N ALA A 17 32.23 1.04 13.82
CA ALA A 17 31.89 2.44 14.03
C ALA A 17 30.54 2.68 14.74
N GLN A 18 29.73 1.65 14.92
CA GLN A 18 28.39 1.70 15.51
C GLN A 18 28.26 0.81 16.74
N GLN A 19 29.37 0.39 17.33
CA GLN A 19 29.36 -0.31 18.61
C GLN A 19 29.04 0.69 19.71
N TYR A 20 27.85 0.58 20.28
CA TYR A 20 27.42 1.44 21.38
C TYR A 20 27.61 0.71 22.72
N PRO A 21 28.18 1.38 23.73
CA PRO A 21 28.12 0.89 25.08
C PRO A 21 26.67 0.89 25.57
N ILE A 22 26.21 -0.23 26.07
CA ILE A 22 24.89 -0.36 26.65
C ILE A 22 24.97 -0.57 28.16
N LYS A 23 24.03 0.03 28.86
CA LYS A 23 23.82 -0.23 30.27
C LYS A 23 23.14 -1.59 30.44
N LEU A 24 23.74 -2.47 31.23
CA LEU A 24 23.18 -3.79 31.48
C LEU A 24 21.88 -3.71 32.29
N PRO A 25 20.92 -4.62 32.04
CA PRO A 25 19.73 -4.77 32.89
C PRO A 25 20.12 -4.96 34.37
N GLU A 26 19.23 -4.57 35.29
CA GLU A 26 19.54 -4.49 36.72
C GLU A 26 20.12 -5.77 37.28
N GLY A 27 19.62 -6.93 36.87
CA GLY A 27 20.14 -8.26 37.35
C GLY A 27 21.48 -8.70 36.76
N LEU A 28 22.00 -7.98 35.74
CA LEU A 28 23.26 -8.30 35.06
C LEU A 28 24.33 -7.20 35.20
N ARG A 29 24.06 -6.15 36.00
CA ARG A 29 25.00 -5.03 36.18
C ARG A 29 26.22 -5.48 36.93
N THR A 30 27.37 -5.18 36.35
CA THR A 30 28.69 -5.34 36.96
C THR A 30 29.25 -3.96 37.32
N TYR A 31 30.16 -3.92 38.27
CA TYR A 31 30.75 -2.69 38.78
C TYR A 31 32.24 -2.87 39.04
N THR A 32 33.02 -1.91 38.63
CA THR A 32 34.43 -1.79 39.03
C THR A 32 34.60 -0.77 40.14
N MET A 33 35.68 -0.90 40.91
CA MET A 33 36.07 0.09 41.90
C MET A 33 37.29 0.84 41.39
N GLU A 34 37.11 2.12 41.03
CA GLU A 34 38.21 3.01 40.66
C GLU A 34 38.32 4.13 41.70
N ASP A 35 39.48 4.30 42.29
CA ASP A 35 39.78 5.30 43.36
C ASP A 35 38.76 5.32 44.49
N GLY A 36 38.24 4.14 44.86
CA GLY A 36 37.26 3.98 45.93
C GLY A 36 35.83 4.34 45.52
N VAL A 37 35.61 4.69 44.27
CA VAL A 37 34.27 4.98 43.69
C VAL A 37 33.77 3.80 42.89
N ARG A 38 32.52 3.38 43.16
CA ARG A 38 31.84 2.32 42.39
C ARG A 38 31.43 2.86 41.04
N GLN A 39 32.02 2.33 39.97
CA GLN A 39 31.66 2.65 38.58
C GLN A 39 30.88 1.48 37.97
N GLU A 40 29.82 1.83 37.25
CA GLU A 40 28.99 0.84 36.54
C GLU A 40 29.68 0.48 35.21
N GLU A 41 29.80 -0.80 34.93
CA GLU A 41 30.38 -1.30 33.71
C GLU A 41 29.33 -1.30 32.59
N PHE A 42 29.76 -0.96 31.38
CA PHE A 42 28.96 -1.02 30.17
C PHE A 42 29.41 -2.19 29.30
N ALA A 43 28.45 -2.87 28.69
CA ALA A 43 28.73 -3.90 27.70
C ALA A 43 28.73 -3.31 26.29
N MET A 44 29.59 -3.85 25.43
CA MET A 44 29.57 -3.51 24.00
C MET A 44 28.68 -4.47 23.22
N LEU A 45 27.82 -3.94 22.36
CA LEU A 45 27.01 -4.75 21.48
C LEU A 45 27.81 -5.22 20.27
N HIS A 46 27.95 -6.54 20.10
CA HIS A 46 28.54 -7.17 18.92
C HIS A 46 27.49 -7.58 17.88
N LYS A 47 26.23 -7.72 18.29
CA LYS A 47 25.09 -8.03 17.44
C LYS A 47 24.01 -6.96 17.54
N ASN A 48 23.24 -6.80 16.50
CA ASN A 48 22.14 -5.84 16.51
C ASN A 48 21.00 -6.30 17.42
N LEU A 49 20.31 -5.33 18.02
CA LEU A 49 19.15 -5.56 18.87
C LEU A 49 17.87 -4.99 18.27
N TYR A 50 16.74 -5.55 18.65
CA TYR A 50 15.43 -4.97 18.41
C TYR A 50 15.34 -3.60 19.08
N GLY A 51 14.76 -2.62 18.37
CA GLY A 51 14.67 -1.22 18.80
C GLY A 51 15.84 -0.31 18.35
N SER A 52 16.94 -0.87 17.85
CA SER A 52 17.99 -0.03 17.24
C SER A 52 17.59 0.45 15.85
N PRO A 53 17.71 1.75 15.53
CA PRO A 53 17.33 2.32 14.23
C PRO A 53 18.12 1.74 13.03
N VAL A 54 19.31 1.20 13.27
CA VAL A 54 20.18 0.64 12.21
C VAL A 54 19.95 -0.85 11.97
N SER A 55 19.33 -1.57 12.91
CA SER A 55 19.16 -3.02 12.84
C SER A 55 18.44 -3.50 11.58
N PRO A 56 17.34 -2.88 11.11
CA PRO A 56 16.68 -3.29 9.88
C PRO A 56 17.60 -3.22 8.65
N ARG A 57 18.39 -2.16 8.53
CA ARG A 57 19.35 -1.96 7.42
C ARG A 57 20.44 -3.02 7.43
N LEU A 58 21.04 -3.27 8.60
CA LEU A 58 22.15 -4.23 8.73
C LEU A 58 21.66 -5.67 8.55
N TRP A 59 20.45 -5.99 9.04
CA TRP A 59 19.82 -7.28 8.78
C TRP A 59 19.55 -7.48 7.28
N ALA A 60 18.93 -6.52 6.61
CA ALA A 60 18.68 -6.59 5.18
C ALA A 60 19.98 -6.78 4.39
N ALA A 61 21.08 -6.09 4.75
CA ALA A 61 22.39 -6.26 4.12
C ALA A 61 22.95 -7.66 4.35
N CYS A 62 22.86 -8.19 5.59
CA CYS A 62 23.28 -9.54 5.95
C CYS A 62 22.53 -10.60 5.16
N LEU A 63 21.20 -10.50 5.12
CA LEU A 63 20.33 -11.42 4.40
C LEU A 63 20.61 -11.40 2.89
N ASN A 64 20.63 -10.22 2.28
CA ASN A 64 20.87 -10.07 0.84
C ASN A 64 22.23 -10.59 0.41
N LYS A 65 23.26 -10.35 1.24
CA LYS A 65 24.61 -10.89 1.00
C LYS A 65 24.58 -12.41 1.01
N TRP A 66 23.99 -13.02 2.05
CA TRP A 66 23.91 -14.47 2.15
C TRP A 66 23.09 -15.09 1.02
N VAL A 67 21.93 -14.54 0.69
CA VAL A 67 21.09 -15.01 -0.44
C VAL A 67 21.89 -15.00 -1.74
N LYS A 68 22.63 -13.91 -2.01
CA LYS A 68 23.46 -13.79 -3.19
C LYS A 68 24.60 -14.83 -3.23
N GLU A 69 25.30 -15.00 -2.11
CA GLU A 69 26.43 -15.92 -2.02
C GLU A 69 25.97 -17.41 -2.13
N TYR A 70 24.89 -17.75 -1.41
CA TYR A 70 24.41 -19.14 -1.36
C TYR A 70 23.73 -19.58 -2.67
N PHE A 71 22.90 -18.72 -3.25
CA PHE A 71 22.17 -19.06 -4.49
C PHE A 71 22.90 -18.64 -5.78
N THR A 72 24.19 -18.35 -5.71
CA THR A 72 25.09 -18.27 -6.87
C THR A 72 25.98 -19.52 -6.88
N SER A 73 25.51 -20.60 -7.52
CA SER A 73 26.16 -21.91 -7.51
C SER A 73 25.93 -22.65 -8.83
N ALA A 74 26.47 -23.86 -8.97
CA ALA A 74 26.17 -24.72 -10.12
C ALA A 74 24.71 -25.16 -10.25
N GLU A 75 23.93 -25.01 -9.16
CA GLU A 75 22.54 -25.42 -9.10
C GLU A 75 21.55 -24.25 -9.17
N TRP A 76 21.95 -23.07 -8.68
CA TRP A 76 21.10 -21.92 -8.55
C TRP A 76 21.73 -20.66 -9.14
N THR A 77 20.89 -19.84 -9.77
CA THR A 77 21.22 -18.42 -10.02
C THR A 77 20.24 -17.53 -9.31
N VAL A 78 20.72 -16.38 -8.82
CA VAL A 78 19.89 -15.41 -8.12
C VAL A 78 20.07 -14.00 -8.67
N LYS A 79 18.95 -13.29 -8.80
CA LYS A 79 18.90 -11.86 -9.15
C LYS A 79 18.06 -11.13 -8.13
N GLN A 80 18.66 -10.20 -7.39
CA GLN A 80 17.91 -9.23 -6.60
C GLN A 80 17.28 -8.22 -7.57
N LEU A 81 15.98 -7.92 -7.40
CA LEU A 81 15.29 -6.96 -8.25
C LEU A 81 15.68 -5.53 -7.84
N ARG A 82 15.83 -4.65 -8.83
CA ARG A 82 16.15 -3.24 -8.58
C ARG A 82 14.91 -2.43 -8.23
N ALA A 83 13.78 -2.80 -8.87
CA ALA A 83 12.49 -2.17 -8.62
C ALA A 83 12.01 -2.40 -7.19
N ASP A 84 12.30 -3.58 -6.62
CA ASP A 84 12.07 -3.89 -5.21
C ASP A 84 13.23 -4.74 -4.64
N PRO A 85 14.16 -4.14 -3.88
CA PRO A 85 15.29 -4.85 -3.29
C PRO A 85 14.91 -5.93 -2.26
N CYS A 86 13.65 -5.97 -1.80
CA CYS A 86 13.16 -7.04 -0.94
C CYS A 86 12.73 -8.29 -1.73
N MET A 87 12.81 -8.25 -3.06
CA MET A 87 12.49 -9.36 -3.94
C MET A 87 13.73 -9.94 -4.60
N HIS A 88 13.82 -11.27 -4.60
CA HIS A 88 14.85 -12.00 -5.32
C HIS A 88 14.20 -13.03 -6.25
N LYS A 89 14.69 -13.10 -7.50
CA LYS A 89 14.38 -14.16 -8.45
C LYS A 89 15.47 -15.22 -8.38
N ILE A 90 15.11 -16.41 -7.90
CA ILE A 90 16.00 -17.57 -7.80
C ILE A 90 15.60 -18.54 -8.92
N THR A 91 16.57 -18.95 -9.73
CA THR A 91 16.32 -19.87 -10.86
C THR A 91 17.12 -21.13 -10.66
N ASN A 92 16.47 -22.27 -10.75
CA ASN A 92 17.13 -23.58 -10.77
C ASN A 92 17.80 -23.78 -12.13
N VAL A 93 19.12 -23.92 -12.13
CA VAL A 93 19.93 -24.01 -13.37
C VAL A 93 19.60 -25.24 -14.19
N LYS A 94 19.22 -26.36 -13.55
CA LYS A 94 18.94 -27.64 -14.24
C LYS A 94 17.56 -27.68 -14.90
N THR A 95 16.55 -27.13 -14.22
CA THR A 95 15.15 -27.21 -14.66
C THR A 95 14.68 -25.93 -15.34
N GLY A 96 15.35 -24.79 -15.09
CA GLY A 96 14.92 -23.48 -15.52
C GLY A 96 13.77 -22.90 -14.69
N THR A 97 13.29 -23.64 -13.68
CA THR A 97 12.16 -23.21 -12.83
C THR A 97 12.53 -22.02 -11.97
N VAL A 98 11.55 -21.15 -11.73
CA VAL A 98 11.71 -19.87 -11.01
C VAL A 98 11.02 -19.94 -9.67
N THR A 99 11.68 -19.39 -8.66
CA THR A 99 11.10 -19.08 -7.36
C THR A 99 11.35 -17.60 -7.05
N PHE A 100 10.29 -16.88 -6.68
CA PHE A 100 10.41 -15.54 -6.11
C PHE A 100 10.48 -15.64 -4.59
N LEU A 101 11.53 -15.09 -4.03
CA LEU A 101 11.70 -14.88 -2.59
C LEU A 101 11.33 -13.43 -2.26
N LEU A 102 10.34 -13.26 -1.40
CA LEU A 102 9.92 -11.99 -0.85
C LEU A 102 10.34 -11.91 0.61
N THR A 103 10.88 -10.78 1.02
CA THR A 103 11.36 -10.58 2.40
C THR A 103 10.77 -9.30 3.01
N HIS A 104 10.27 -9.40 4.23
CA HIS A 104 9.80 -8.25 5.00
C HIS A 104 10.30 -8.36 6.44
N THR A 105 11.44 -7.78 6.73
CA THR A 105 12.18 -7.91 8.01
C THR A 105 12.49 -9.38 8.29
N ASP A 106 11.77 -10.02 9.20
CA ASP A 106 11.87 -11.43 9.62
C ASP A 106 10.92 -12.36 8.84
N ASP A 107 9.86 -11.83 8.27
CA ASP A 107 8.95 -12.58 7.42
C ASP A 107 9.56 -12.84 6.03
N ILE A 108 9.50 -14.08 5.57
CA ILE A 108 9.83 -14.48 4.21
C ILE A 108 8.65 -15.21 3.56
N ASP A 109 8.46 -15.02 2.27
CA ASP A 109 7.49 -15.77 1.48
C ASP A 109 8.10 -16.23 0.16
N LEU A 110 7.78 -17.45 -0.24
CA LEU A 110 8.23 -18.04 -1.51
C LEU A 110 7.04 -18.29 -2.42
N VAL A 111 7.14 -17.76 -3.63
CA VAL A 111 6.23 -18.07 -4.73
C VAL A 111 7.00 -18.93 -5.75
N CYS A 112 6.71 -20.22 -5.79
CA CYS A 112 7.49 -21.22 -6.52
C CYS A 112 6.69 -21.82 -7.68
N GLU A 113 7.32 -22.00 -8.84
CA GLU A 113 6.76 -22.82 -9.93
C GLU A 113 6.73 -24.30 -9.55
N VAL A 114 7.72 -24.76 -8.79
CA VAL A 114 7.84 -26.13 -8.30
C VAL A 114 8.01 -26.15 -6.80
N ALA A 115 7.15 -26.89 -6.10
CA ALA A 115 7.13 -26.93 -4.64
C ALA A 115 8.44 -27.44 -4.03
N ASP A 116 9.09 -28.44 -4.66
CA ASP A 116 10.35 -29.01 -4.18
C ASP A 116 11.49 -27.98 -4.15
N ASP A 117 11.54 -27.06 -5.12
CA ASP A 117 12.50 -25.95 -5.10
C ASP A 117 12.28 -25.04 -3.89
N GLY A 118 11.02 -24.72 -3.59
CA GLY A 118 10.67 -23.95 -2.40
C GLY A 118 11.08 -24.62 -1.09
N VAL A 119 10.84 -25.93 -0.96
CA VAL A 119 11.27 -26.72 0.22
C VAL A 119 12.79 -26.65 0.40
N ARG A 120 13.55 -26.84 -0.68
CA ARG A 120 15.03 -26.80 -0.66
C ARG A 120 15.57 -25.40 -0.29
N ILE A 121 14.91 -24.36 -0.77
CA ILE A 121 15.26 -22.99 -0.40
C ILE A 121 14.99 -22.75 1.10
N LEU A 122 13.83 -23.15 1.60
CA LEU A 122 13.49 -23.03 3.04
C LEU A 122 14.43 -23.84 3.93
N ASP A 123 14.82 -25.05 3.52
CA ASP A 123 15.82 -25.86 4.25
C ASP A 123 17.18 -25.15 4.35
N ALA A 124 17.58 -24.41 3.31
CA ALA A 124 18.79 -23.60 3.36
C ALA A 124 18.67 -22.41 4.33
N PHE A 125 17.52 -21.76 4.35
CA PHE A 125 17.22 -20.71 5.33
C PHE A 125 17.21 -21.23 6.76
N ASP A 126 16.59 -22.38 7.01
CA ASP A 126 16.54 -23.00 8.33
C ASP A 126 17.93 -23.34 8.84
N LYS A 127 18.77 -23.95 8.01
CA LYS A 127 20.16 -24.27 8.35
C LYS A 127 21.00 -23.04 8.69
N ARG A 128 20.72 -21.90 8.06
CA ARG A 128 21.54 -20.69 8.23
C ARG A 128 21.05 -19.79 9.36
N PHE A 129 19.74 -19.58 9.46
CA PHE A 129 19.14 -18.58 10.34
C PHE A 129 18.22 -19.19 11.39
N GLY A 130 17.74 -20.40 11.17
CA GLY A 130 16.62 -20.96 11.92
C GLY A 130 15.31 -20.27 11.55
N ILE A 131 14.35 -21.01 11.01
CA ILE A 131 13.04 -20.47 10.64
C ILE A 131 11.91 -21.18 11.38
N THR A 132 10.77 -20.53 11.42
CA THR A 132 9.50 -21.14 11.82
C THR A 132 8.56 -21.08 10.64
N MET A 133 8.06 -22.24 10.19
CA MET A 133 7.07 -22.27 9.10
C MET A 133 5.77 -21.64 9.56
N CYS A 134 5.27 -20.69 8.78
CA CYS A 134 4.00 -20.02 9.04
C CYS A 134 2.85 -20.70 8.29
N ASN A 135 1.61 -20.39 8.67
CA ASN A 135 0.45 -20.88 7.96
C ASN A 135 0.43 -20.27 6.54
N PRO A 136 0.44 -21.09 5.46
CA PRO A 136 0.50 -20.62 4.08
C PRO A 136 -0.70 -19.75 3.66
N LYS A 137 -1.79 -19.78 4.45
CA LYS A 137 -2.93 -18.90 4.22
C LYS A 137 -2.70 -17.45 4.66
N TYR A 138 -1.71 -17.18 5.48
CA TYR A 138 -1.49 -15.85 6.04
C TYR A 138 -0.13 -15.29 5.66
N MET A 139 -0.09 -14.00 5.34
CA MET A 139 1.12 -13.21 5.17
C MET A 139 0.87 -11.80 5.67
N LEU A 140 1.69 -11.30 6.60
CA LEU A 140 1.58 -9.95 7.16
C LEU A 140 0.15 -9.60 7.64
N GLY A 141 -0.56 -10.55 8.27
CA GLY A 141 -1.92 -10.32 8.78
C GLY A 141 -3.03 -10.31 7.72
N VAL A 142 -2.69 -10.66 6.47
CA VAL A 142 -3.66 -10.83 5.37
C VAL A 142 -3.88 -12.31 5.09
N GLU A 143 -5.12 -12.75 5.08
CA GLU A 143 -5.50 -14.11 4.66
C GLU A 143 -5.54 -14.20 3.14
N ARG A 144 -4.93 -15.25 2.59
CA ARG A 144 -4.94 -15.59 1.17
C ARG A 144 -5.82 -16.82 0.95
N ARG A 145 -6.90 -16.68 0.21
CA ARG A 145 -7.79 -17.78 -0.20
C ARG A 145 -7.59 -18.06 -1.67
N VAL A 146 -7.08 -19.23 -1.99
CA VAL A 146 -6.93 -19.70 -3.37
C VAL A 146 -8.03 -20.69 -3.66
N THR A 147 -8.85 -20.41 -4.68
CA THR A 147 -9.92 -21.27 -5.15
C THR A 147 -9.79 -21.52 -6.64
N LYS A 148 -10.33 -22.63 -7.12
CA LYS A 148 -10.38 -22.94 -8.53
C LYS A 148 -11.83 -23.08 -8.96
N ASP A 149 -12.22 -22.33 -9.98
CA ASP A 149 -13.55 -22.41 -10.56
C ASP A 149 -13.70 -23.77 -11.25
N PRO A 150 -14.67 -24.61 -10.85
CA PRO A 150 -14.87 -25.93 -11.42
C PRO A 150 -15.37 -25.91 -12.88
N LEU A 151 -15.95 -24.80 -13.34
CA LEU A 151 -16.52 -24.65 -14.68
C LEU A 151 -15.48 -24.13 -15.68
N THR A 152 -14.78 -23.06 -15.31
CA THR A 152 -13.82 -22.37 -16.18
C THR A 152 -12.40 -22.88 -15.99
N GLY A 153 -12.09 -23.50 -14.85
CA GLY A 153 -10.74 -23.86 -14.44
C GLY A 153 -9.89 -22.66 -13.97
N ALA A 154 -10.45 -21.45 -13.96
CA ALA A 154 -9.78 -20.25 -13.50
C ALA A 154 -9.38 -20.36 -12.02
N THR A 155 -8.18 -19.90 -11.71
CA THR A 155 -7.71 -19.78 -10.33
C THR A 155 -7.98 -18.38 -9.82
N HIS A 156 -8.64 -18.29 -8.67
CA HIS A 156 -8.89 -17.03 -7.98
C HIS A 156 -8.03 -16.95 -6.72
N LEU A 157 -7.45 -15.79 -6.50
CA LEU A 157 -6.77 -15.43 -5.26
C LEU A 157 -7.54 -14.28 -4.61
N GLU A 158 -8.04 -14.51 -3.41
CA GLU A 158 -8.63 -13.48 -2.55
C GLU A 158 -7.65 -13.13 -1.43
N MET A 159 -7.52 -11.84 -1.17
CA MET A 159 -6.75 -11.30 -0.05
C MET A 159 -7.70 -10.54 0.86
N ILE A 160 -7.90 -11.02 2.08
CA ILE A 160 -8.92 -10.55 3.03
C ILE A 160 -8.35 -10.46 4.45
N GLN A 161 -9.06 -9.78 5.35
CA GLN A 161 -8.61 -9.58 6.74
C GLN A 161 -9.71 -9.82 7.78
N PRO A 162 -10.48 -10.94 7.73
CA PRO A 162 -11.66 -11.13 8.58
C PRO A 162 -11.32 -11.13 10.08
N ASP A 163 -10.28 -11.83 10.50
CA ASP A 163 -9.86 -11.90 11.90
C ASP A 163 -9.43 -10.54 12.44
N TYR A 164 -8.69 -9.78 11.63
CA TYR A 164 -8.26 -8.43 11.97
C TYR A 164 -9.46 -7.49 12.14
N ILE A 165 -10.36 -7.47 11.16
CA ILE A 165 -11.56 -6.63 11.17
C ILE A 165 -12.48 -7.00 12.34
N SER A 166 -12.71 -8.30 12.59
CA SER A 166 -13.52 -8.75 13.73
C SER A 166 -12.92 -8.32 15.07
N THR A 167 -11.60 -8.40 15.22
CA THR A 167 -10.90 -7.99 16.44
C THR A 167 -10.99 -6.47 16.64
N MET A 168 -10.77 -5.70 15.58
CA MET A 168 -10.94 -4.24 15.59
C MET A 168 -12.38 -3.86 15.95
N TYR A 169 -13.38 -4.45 15.31
CA TYR A 169 -14.79 -4.19 15.60
C TYR A 169 -15.13 -4.42 17.07
N LYS A 170 -14.72 -5.58 17.65
CA LYS A 170 -14.95 -5.89 19.07
C LYS A 170 -14.34 -4.85 20.01
N SER A 171 -13.20 -4.27 19.65
CA SER A 171 -12.55 -3.24 20.46
C SER A 171 -13.36 -1.94 20.52
N TRP A 172 -14.17 -1.66 19.51
CA TRP A 172 -14.92 -0.40 19.35
C TRP A 172 -16.44 -0.57 19.39
N GLU A 173 -16.97 -1.80 19.53
CA GLU A 173 -18.40 -2.14 19.42
C GLU A 173 -19.31 -1.24 20.28
N GLN A 174 -18.86 -0.85 21.48
CA GLN A 174 -19.63 0.02 22.36
C GLN A 174 -19.93 1.42 21.78
N TYR A 175 -19.16 1.87 20.79
CA TYR A 175 -19.33 3.18 20.15
C TYR A 175 -20.02 3.08 18.78
N ILE A 176 -20.31 1.89 18.31
CA ILE A 176 -20.81 1.65 16.95
C ILE A 176 -22.33 1.56 16.96
N SER A 177 -22.98 2.27 16.04
CA SER A 177 -24.41 2.10 15.79
C SER A 177 -24.69 0.74 15.13
N LYS A 178 -25.73 0.04 15.60
CA LYS A 178 -26.17 -1.25 15.01
C LYS A 178 -26.88 -1.08 13.65
N ARG A 179 -26.91 0.13 13.10
CA ARG A 179 -27.49 0.38 11.77
C ARG A 179 -26.57 -0.12 10.67
N ALA A 180 -27.16 -0.66 9.61
CA ALA A 180 -26.41 -1.00 8.39
C ALA A 180 -25.82 0.27 7.77
N VAL A 181 -24.57 0.18 7.34
CA VAL A 181 -23.85 1.22 6.61
C VAL A 181 -23.47 0.68 5.23
N HIS A 182 -23.54 1.51 4.21
CA HIS A 182 -23.36 1.10 2.81
C HIS A 182 -22.20 1.79 2.11
N THR A 183 -21.57 2.73 2.78
CA THR A 183 -20.44 3.52 2.26
C THR A 183 -19.31 3.54 3.28
N PRO A 184 -18.05 3.63 2.88
CA PRO A 184 -16.91 3.67 3.81
C PRO A 184 -16.98 4.81 4.83
N VAL A 185 -17.47 5.98 4.39
CA VAL A 185 -17.79 7.13 5.24
C VAL A 185 -19.15 7.68 4.81
N PRO A 186 -19.86 8.43 5.66
CA PRO A 186 -21.10 9.10 5.27
C PRO A 186 -20.92 9.93 3.99
N GLU A 187 -21.91 9.92 3.12
CA GLU A 187 -21.89 10.73 1.90
C GLU A 187 -21.59 12.20 2.20
N GLY A 188 -20.74 12.80 1.39
CA GLY A 188 -20.35 14.20 1.56
C GLY A 188 -19.51 14.50 2.80
N THR A 189 -18.98 13.48 3.50
CA THR A 189 -18.05 13.68 4.60
C THR A 189 -16.90 14.60 4.16
N PHE A 190 -16.74 15.70 4.90
CA PHE A 190 -15.76 16.73 4.63
C PHE A 190 -15.16 17.22 5.95
N LEU A 191 -14.12 16.54 6.39
CA LEU A 191 -13.47 16.84 7.67
C LEU A 191 -12.39 17.91 7.50
N CYS A 192 -12.50 18.97 8.26
CA CYS A 192 -11.53 20.07 8.28
C CYS A 192 -11.49 20.71 9.68
N GLN A 193 -10.42 21.43 9.95
CA GLN A 193 -10.23 22.21 11.18
C GLN A 193 -10.65 23.67 11.02
N ARG A 194 -10.90 24.11 9.79
CA ARG A 194 -11.33 25.47 9.43
C ARG A 194 -12.67 25.44 8.72
N ASP A 195 -13.45 26.48 8.93
CA ASP A 195 -14.69 26.69 8.20
C ASP A 195 -14.44 27.23 6.78
N LYS A 196 -15.51 27.43 6.02
CA LYS A 196 -15.45 27.97 4.64
C LYS A 196 -14.92 29.40 4.54
N PHE A 197 -14.78 30.11 5.66
CA PHE A 197 -14.22 31.47 5.73
C PHE A 197 -12.75 31.45 6.15
N GLY A 198 -12.19 30.28 6.47
CA GLY A 198 -10.83 30.09 6.91
C GLY A 198 -10.63 30.27 8.42
N ASP A 199 -11.69 30.51 9.18
CA ASP A 199 -11.63 30.60 10.63
C ASP A 199 -11.53 29.19 11.24
N ILE A 200 -10.74 29.06 12.32
CA ILE A 200 -10.64 27.80 13.03
C ILE A 200 -12.01 27.46 13.63
N ILE A 201 -12.53 26.28 13.28
CA ILE A 201 -13.75 25.77 13.91
C ILE A 201 -13.48 25.68 15.40
N GLU A 202 -14.20 26.49 16.19
CA GLU A 202 -14.10 26.49 17.63
C GLU A 202 -14.66 25.16 18.19
N THR A 203 -13.78 24.17 18.22
CA THR A 203 -14.00 22.98 19.00
C THR A 203 -13.33 23.20 20.34
N SER A 204 -14.03 23.00 21.45
CA SER A 204 -13.42 23.19 22.76
C SER A 204 -12.19 22.31 22.92
N SER A 205 -11.15 22.78 23.60
CA SER A 205 -9.97 21.96 23.91
C SER A 205 -10.35 20.66 24.65
N GLU A 206 -11.47 20.70 25.38
CA GLU A 206 -12.05 19.55 26.08
C GLU A 206 -12.61 18.51 25.12
N GLU A 207 -13.28 18.91 24.03
CA GLU A 207 -13.78 17.98 23.01
C GLU A 207 -12.62 17.25 22.30
N HIS A 208 -11.58 17.96 21.86
CA HIS A 208 -10.43 17.29 21.24
C HIS A 208 -9.79 16.30 22.17
N THR A 209 -9.54 16.73 23.42
CA THR A 209 -8.92 15.88 24.43
C THR A 209 -9.75 14.63 24.67
N ALA A 210 -11.05 14.77 24.83
CA ALA A 210 -11.96 13.65 25.04
C ALA A 210 -11.96 12.66 23.84
N VAL A 211 -11.91 13.17 22.60
CA VAL A 211 -11.86 12.32 21.40
C VAL A 211 -10.51 11.62 21.27
N ILE A 212 -9.40 12.29 21.59
CA ILE A 212 -8.06 11.68 21.60
C ILE A 212 -7.99 10.60 22.69
N GLU A 213 -8.45 10.89 23.91
CA GLU A 213 -8.44 9.93 25.02
C GLU A 213 -9.33 8.71 24.77
N ARG A 214 -10.42 8.85 24.01
CA ARG A 214 -11.20 7.72 23.51
C ARG A 214 -10.42 6.79 22.59
N GLY A 215 -9.30 7.23 22.01
CA GLY A 215 -8.44 6.43 21.15
C GLY A 215 -8.57 6.73 19.66
N TYR A 216 -8.90 7.95 19.26
CA TYR A 216 -9.04 8.33 17.85
C TYR A 216 -7.81 7.98 16.99
N GLN A 217 -6.62 8.30 17.50
CA GLN A 217 -5.37 7.98 16.78
C GLN A 217 -5.17 6.46 16.62
N LYS A 218 -5.58 5.69 17.63
CA LYS A 218 -5.50 4.22 17.56
C LYS A 218 -6.43 3.66 16.49
N VAL A 219 -7.71 4.06 16.50
CA VAL A 219 -8.67 3.56 15.50
C VAL A 219 -8.29 4.00 14.09
N CYS A 220 -7.77 5.21 13.90
CA CYS A 220 -7.26 5.64 12.60
C CYS A 220 -6.07 4.78 12.12
N GLY A 221 -5.17 4.40 13.01
CA GLY A 221 -4.07 3.48 12.68
C GLY A 221 -4.56 2.09 12.28
N GLU A 222 -5.55 1.55 12.99
CA GLU A 222 -6.17 0.27 12.69
C GLU A 222 -6.92 0.30 11.34
N LEU A 223 -7.70 1.34 11.07
CA LEU A 223 -8.40 1.56 9.81
C LEU A 223 -7.42 1.72 8.63
N LEU A 224 -6.33 2.45 8.85
CA LEU A 224 -5.30 2.66 7.83
C LEU A 224 -4.64 1.34 7.43
N TRP A 225 -4.42 0.43 8.37
CA TRP A 225 -3.89 -0.90 8.07
C TRP A 225 -4.82 -1.70 7.16
N ALA A 226 -6.10 -1.77 7.47
CA ALA A 226 -7.10 -2.44 6.63
C ALA A 226 -7.17 -1.83 5.22
N THR A 227 -7.28 -0.50 5.15
CA THR A 227 -7.40 0.24 3.90
C THR A 227 -6.21 0.06 2.97
N ARG A 228 -5.00 0.00 3.51
CA ARG A 228 -3.77 -0.16 2.71
C ARG A 228 -3.55 -1.57 2.21
N ASN A 229 -4.15 -2.56 2.84
CA ASN A 229 -3.92 -3.97 2.49
C ASN A 229 -5.04 -4.56 1.62
N THR A 230 -6.32 -4.33 1.94
CA THR A 230 -7.42 -5.05 1.28
C THR A 230 -8.69 -4.23 1.03
N TYR A 231 -8.78 -2.96 1.48
CA TYR A 231 -9.98 -2.13 1.32
C TYR A 231 -9.69 -0.81 0.60
N PRO A 232 -9.32 -0.84 -0.69
CA PRO A 232 -8.99 0.35 -1.47
C PRO A 232 -10.09 1.42 -1.45
N GLN A 233 -11.36 1.01 -1.45
CA GLN A 233 -12.54 1.90 -1.43
C GLN A 233 -12.64 2.79 -0.18
N CYS A 234 -11.93 2.46 0.90
CA CYS A 234 -11.88 3.28 2.12
C CYS A 234 -10.84 4.42 2.06
N SER A 235 -10.02 4.46 1.00
CA SER A 235 -8.85 5.35 0.94
C SER A 235 -9.20 6.83 1.01
N ALA A 236 -10.27 7.27 0.33
CA ALA A 236 -10.71 8.66 0.38
C ALA A 236 -11.09 9.10 1.81
N GLY A 237 -11.88 8.28 2.49
CA GLY A 237 -12.28 8.53 3.88
C GLY A 237 -11.09 8.55 4.84
N MET A 238 -10.11 7.67 4.62
CA MET A 238 -8.89 7.63 5.44
C MET A 238 -8.06 8.91 5.35
N VAL A 239 -7.95 9.51 4.16
CA VAL A 239 -7.26 10.81 4.01
C VAL A 239 -7.97 11.88 4.84
N GLN A 240 -9.31 11.89 4.85
CA GLN A 240 -10.10 12.82 5.63
C GLN A 240 -9.89 12.62 7.15
N LEU A 241 -10.02 11.38 7.63
CA LEU A 241 -9.81 11.04 9.04
C LEU A 241 -8.39 11.42 9.51
N CYS A 242 -7.38 11.11 8.70
CA CYS A 242 -5.98 11.44 9.01
C CYS A 242 -5.71 12.96 8.99
N SER A 243 -6.43 13.74 8.18
CA SER A 243 -6.22 15.19 8.09
C SER A 243 -6.52 15.94 9.37
N VAL A 244 -7.43 15.42 10.20
CA VAL A 244 -7.84 16.04 11.47
C VAL A 244 -7.29 15.32 12.70
N MET A 245 -6.29 14.44 12.53
CA MET A 245 -5.77 13.58 13.60
C MET A 245 -5.20 14.33 14.80
N SER A 246 -4.66 15.53 14.59
CA SER A 246 -4.11 16.38 15.67
C SER A 246 -5.19 17.09 16.49
N ARG A 247 -6.35 17.35 15.88
CA ARG A 247 -7.49 18.04 16.50
C ARG A 247 -8.81 17.40 16.04
N PRO A 248 -9.07 16.15 16.43
CA PRO A 248 -10.27 15.44 16.00
C PRO A 248 -11.52 16.00 16.66
N THR A 249 -12.64 15.98 15.92
CA THR A 249 -13.97 16.38 16.39
C THR A 249 -14.85 15.17 16.64
N GLU A 250 -16.00 15.35 17.28
CA GLU A 250 -17.03 14.31 17.40
C GLU A 250 -17.54 13.83 16.02
N GLU A 251 -17.54 14.70 15.02
CA GLU A 251 -17.88 14.32 13.65
C GLU A 251 -16.84 13.36 13.07
N ALA A 252 -15.55 13.66 13.26
CA ALA A 252 -14.47 12.78 12.86
C ALA A 252 -14.52 11.43 13.57
N TRP A 253 -14.83 11.42 14.88
CA TRP A 253 -15.05 10.19 15.64
C TRP A 253 -16.20 9.36 15.07
N LYS A 254 -17.34 9.97 14.78
CA LYS A 254 -18.50 9.29 14.18
C LYS A 254 -18.17 8.72 12.80
N ALA A 255 -17.42 9.45 11.98
CA ALA A 255 -16.98 8.97 10.68
C ALA A 255 -16.01 7.78 10.79
N ALA A 256 -15.10 7.78 11.78
CA ALA A 256 -14.24 6.65 12.07
C ALA A 256 -15.04 5.40 12.51
N MET A 257 -16.00 5.55 13.42
CA MET A 257 -16.87 4.45 13.87
C MET A 257 -17.77 3.93 12.74
N HIS A 258 -18.20 4.81 11.84
CA HIS A 258 -18.93 4.40 10.63
C HIS A 258 -18.06 3.52 9.74
N MET A 259 -16.80 3.88 9.51
CA MET A 259 -15.87 3.07 8.71
C MET A 259 -15.57 1.72 9.38
N VAL A 260 -15.41 1.66 10.71
CA VAL A 260 -15.29 0.36 11.44
C VAL A 260 -16.52 -0.51 11.20
N SER A 261 -17.73 0.09 11.26
CA SER A 261 -18.98 -0.64 10.98
C SER A 261 -19.05 -1.14 9.53
N TYR A 262 -18.66 -0.32 8.57
CA TYR A 262 -18.58 -0.69 7.15
C TYR A 262 -17.66 -1.89 6.94
N LEU A 263 -16.44 -1.82 7.46
CA LEU A 263 -15.48 -2.93 7.34
C LEU A 263 -16.00 -4.22 7.97
N ASN A 264 -16.64 -4.14 9.14
CA ASN A 264 -17.20 -5.33 9.78
C ASN A 264 -18.33 -5.97 8.98
N GLN A 265 -19.16 -5.18 8.28
CA GLN A 265 -20.22 -5.71 7.41
C GLN A 265 -19.68 -6.34 6.14
N HIS A 266 -18.45 -5.98 5.73
CA HIS A 266 -17.75 -6.46 4.56
C HIS A 266 -16.48 -7.26 4.92
N GLN A 267 -16.40 -7.85 6.11
CA GLN A 267 -15.18 -8.48 6.64
C GLN A 267 -14.68 -9.67 5.82
N ASP A 268 -15.56 -10.36 5.10
CA ASP A 268 -15.22 -11.47 4.21
C ASP A 268 -14.95 -11.03 2.76
N GLU A 269 -14.99 -9.73 2.52
CA GLU A 269 -14.60 -9.12 1.26
C GLU A 269 -13.17 -8.58 1.38
N GLY A 270 -12.56 -8.25 0.25
CA GLY A 270 -11.22 -7.69 0.21
C GLY A 270 -10.86 -7.38 -1.23
N ILE A 271 -9.71 -7.87 -1.69
CA ILE A 271 -9.33 -7.76 -3.10
C ILE A 271 -9.21 -9.16 -3.72
N ARG A 272 -9.62 -9.28 -4.99
CA ARG A 272 -9.65 -10.55 -5.71
C ARG A 272 -8.93 -10.43 -7.05
N PHE A 273 -8.18 -11.47 -7.37
CA PHE A 273 -7.49 -11.64 -8.65
C PHE A 273 -7.96 -12.94 -9.31
N SER A 274 -7.99 -12.96 -10.64
CA SER A 274 -8.38 -14.15 -11.39
C SER A 274 -7.45 -14.41 -12.58
N SER A 275 -7.08 -15.68 -12.76
CA SER A 275 -6.18 -16.10 -13.85
C SER A 275 -6.78 -15.99 -15.25
N ASP A 276 -8.10 -15.83 -15.37
CA ASP A 276 -8.81 -15.59 -16.64
C ASP A 276 -8.94 -14.11 -17.01
N LYS A 277 -8.53 -13.21 -16.11
CA LYS A 277 -8.51 -11.77 -16.35
C LYS A 277 -7.15 -11.31 -16.89
N SER A 278 -7.16 -10.16 -17.57
CA SER A 278 -5.95 -9.62 -18.20
C SER A 278 -4.80 -9.42 -17.23
N PRO A 279 -3.60 -9.94 -17.54
CA PRO A 279 -2.39 -9.64 -16.78
C PRO A 279 -1.77 -8.28 -17.13
N ILE A 280 -2.32 -7.58 -18.13
CA ILE A 280 -1.82 -6.28 -18.60
C ILE A 280 -2.23 -5.21 -17.59
N PRO A 281 -1.28 -4.43 -17.04
CA PRO A 281 -1.62 -3.37 -16.11
C PRO A 281 -2.46 -2.28 -16.77
N THR A 282 -3.48 -1.80 -16.05
CA THR A 282 -4.28 -0.64 -16.42
C THR A 282 -4.38 0.27 -15.21
N THR A 283 -4.08 1.54 -15.37
CA THR A 283 -4.06 2.52 -14.27
C THR A 283 -5.23 3.48 -14.41
N PHE A 284 -5.93 3.72 -13.30
CA PHE A 284 -6.98 4.75 -13.17
C PHE A 284 -6.46 5.85 -12.25
N TYR A 285 -6.77 7.10 -12.56
CA TYR A 285 -6.44 8.25 -11.72
C TYR A 285 -7.57 9.26 -11.69
N ASP A 286 -7.63 10.03 -10.62
CA ASP A 286 -8.59 11.10 -10.40
C ASP A 286 -8.02 12.15 -9.45
N SER A 287 -8.55 13.35 -9.49
CA SER A 287 -8.33 14.37 -8.48
C SER A 287 -9.62 15.08 -8.10
N SER A 288 -9.81 15.38 -6.82
CA SER A 288 -10.90 16.24 -6.41
C SER A 288 -10.72 17.67 -6.97
N ASP A 289 -11.83 18.32 -7.27
CA ASP A 289 -11.80 19.69 -7.83
C ASP A 289 -11.25 20.72 -6.84
N LYS A 290 -11.58 20.56 -5.56
CA LYS A 290 -11.24 21.50 -4.50
C LYS A 290 -10.55 20.80 -3.33
N GLY A 291 -9.63 21.53 -2.71
CA GLY A 291 -9.07 21.17 -1.43
C GLY A 291 -10.06 21.40 -0.29
N ASN A 292 -9.71 20.94 0.91
CA ASN A 292 -10.44 21.28 2.12
C ASN A 292 -10.13 22.71 2.58
N HIS A 293 -10.90 23.21 3.54
CA HIS A 293 -10.73 24.58 4.05
C HIS A 293 -9.46 24.82 4.85
N ASP A 294 -8.73 23.76 5.24
CA ASP A 294 -7.52 23.89 6.05
C ASP A 294 -6.33 24.35 5.23
N ASP A 295 -6.18 23.83 4.00
CA ASP A 295 -5.00 24.03 3.18
C ASP A 295 -5.30 24.20 1.68
N GLU A 296 -6.57 24.19 1.28
CA GLU A 296 -7.04 24.30 -0.11
C GLU A 296 -6.42 23.31 -1.11
N LYS A 297 -5.75 22.27 -0.58
CA LYS A 297 -5.10 21.26 -1.40
C LYS A 297 -6.08 20.17 -1.81
N ALA A 298 -6.22 19.96 -3.09
CA ALA A 298 -7.03 18.89 -3.64
C ALA A 298 -6.45 17.51 -3.25
N GLN A 299 -7.31 16.51 -3.21
CA GLN A 299 -6.94 15.11 -3.02
C GLN A 299 -6.81 14.42 -4.36
N TYR A 300 -5.75 13.65 -4.56
CA TYR A 300 -5.58 12.80 -5.71
C TYR A 300 -5.61 11.33 -5.33
N GLY A 301 -5.97 10.50 -6.28
CA GLY A 301 -5.95 9.06 -6.12
C GLY A 301 -5.65 8.32 -7.41
N TYR A 302 -5.12 7.12 -7.28
CA TYR A 302 -4.94 6.19 -8.38
C TYR A 302 -5.09 4.74 -7.91
N CYS A 303 -5.42 3.86 -8.85
CA CYS A 303 -5.33 2.41 -8.67
C CYS A 303 -4.79 1.77 -9.94
N ILE A 304 -3.93 0.77 -9.78
CA ILE A 304 -3.35 -0.05 -10.86
C ILE A 304 -3.97 -1.42 -10.79
N MET A 305 -4.63 -1.83 -11.86
CA MET A 305 -5.37 -3.09 -11.95
C MET A 305 -4.59 -4.11 -12.78
N MET A 306 -4.50 -5.34 -12.32
CA MET A 306 -4.02 -6.52 -13.05
C MET A 306 -4.84 -7.75 -12.62
N PHE A 307 -5.02 -8.71 -13.50
CA PHE A 307 -5.80 -9.92 -13.19
C PHE A 307 -7.20 -9.63 -12.61
N GLY A 308 -7.80 -8.50 -13.01
CA GLY A 308 -9.10 -8.04 -12.55
C GLY A 308 -9.10 -7.32 -11.20
N GLY A 309 -8.03 -7.38 -10.40
CA GLY A 309 -7.93 -6.77 -9.07
C GLY A 309 -6.88 -5.67 -8.97
N PRO A 310 -6.91 -4.87 -7.90
CA PRO A 310 -5.96 -3.78 -7.68
C PRO A 310 -4.64 -4.31 -7.09
N ILE A 311 -3.53 -4.09 -7.77
CA ILE A 311 -2.19 -4.45 -7.28
C ILE A 311 -1.50 -3.31 -6.54
N ALA A 312 -1.90 -2.06 -6.81
CA ALA A 312 -1.41 -0.88 -6.13
C ALA A 312 -2.47 0.21 -6.15
N TRP A 313 -2.57 0.97 -5.07
CA TRP A 313 -3.45 2.14 -4.98
C TRP A 313 -2.93 3.16 -3.99
N SER A 314 -3.34 4.39 -4.16
CA SER A 314 -3.01 5.48 -3.24
C SER A 314 -4.08 6.57 -3.26
N SER A 315 -4.25 7.19 -2.12
CA SER A 315 -5.03 8.41 -1.96
C SER A 315 -4.26 9.35 -1.05
N LYS A 316 -4.01 10.58 -1.52
CA LYS A 316 -3.23 11.59 -0.79
C LYS A 316 -3.68 13.00 -1.18
N LYS A 317 -3.37 13.98 -0.33
CA LYS A 317 -3.47 15.41 -0.71
C LYS A 317 -2.29 15.80 -1.60
N HIS A 318 -2.55 16.68 -2.57
CA HIS A 318 -1.47 17.31 -3.34
C HIS A 318 -0.52 18.11 -2.42
N ARG A 319 0.73 18.25 -2.83
CA ARG A 319 1.71 19.05 -2.08
C ARG A 319 1.41 20.56 -2.17
N HIS A 320 0.81 20.99 -3.28
CA HIS A 320 0.54 22.39 -3.61
C HIS A 320 -0.93 22.57 -3.96
N VAL A 321 -1.42 23.80 -3.79
CA VAL A 321 -2.76 24.19 -4.25
C VAL A 321 -2.78 24.23 -5.77
N GLY A 322 -3.73 23.54 -6.37
CA GLY A 322 -3.92 23.53 -7.82
C GLY A 322 -4.56 24.81 -8.31
N LYS A 323 -4.22 25.23 -9.54
CA LYS A 323 -4.75 26.44 -10.17
C LYS A 323 -6.08 26.22 -10.88
N SER A 324 -6.42 24.97 -11.18
CA SER A 324 -7.67 24.55 -11.84
C SER A 324 -7.88 23.05 -11.63
N SER A 325 -9.09 22.55 -11.89
CA SER A 325 -9.37 21.11 -11.88
C SER A 325 -8.45 20.36 -12.86
N SER A 326 -8.28 20.84 -14.09
CA SER A 326 -7.37 20.20 -15.06
C SER A 326 -5.91 20.18 -14.58
N HIS A 327 -5.47 21.18 -13.80
CA HIS A 327 -4.15 21.16 -13.17
C HIS A 327 -4.05 20.06 -12.12
N ASN A 328 -5.04 19.95 -11.23
CA ASN A 328 -5.08 18.90 -10.23
C ASN A 328 -5.10 17.50 -10.87
N GLU A 329 -5.91 17.33 -11.91
CA GLU A 329 -5.99 16.09 -12.70
C GLU A 329 -4.65 15.73 -13.36
N TYR A 330 -3.97 16.71 -13.95
CA TYR A 330 -2.66 16.47 -14.54
C TYR A 330 -1.60 16.07 -13.50
N MET A 331 -1.64 16.69 -12.32
CA MET A 331 -0.77 16.31 -11.21
C MET A 331 -1.09 14.89 -10.68
N ALA A 332 -2.38 14.52 -10.64
CA ALA A 332 -2.78 13.15 -10.30
C ALA A 332 -2.27 12.14 -11.34
N MET A 333 -2.42 12.47 -12.64
CA MET A 333 -1.85 11.68 -13.75
C MET A 333 -0.34 11.48 -13.58
N SER A 334 0.41 12.51 -13.22
CA SER A 334 1.86 12.42 -13.01
C SER A 334 2.21 11.45 -11.88
N HIS A 335 1.52 11.50 -10.74
CA HIS A 335 1.73 10.55 -9.65
C HIS A 335 1.38 9.11 -10.05
N ALA A 336 0.27 8.92 -10.75
CA ALA A 336 -0.15 7.61 -11.25
C ALA A 336 0.86 7.04 -12.27
N ALA A 337 1.40 7.89 -13.15
CA ALA A 337 2.38 7.50 -14.16
C ALA A 337 3.71 7.03 -13.54
N VAL A 338 4.18 7.69 -12.47
CA VAL A 338 5.39 7.27 -11.71
C VAL A 338 5.22 5.84 -11.19
N GLU A 339 4.11 5.55 -10.55
CA GLU A 339 3.82 4.23 -10.00
C GLU A 339 3.62 3.18 -11.10
N THR A 340 2.96 3.57 -12.20
CA THR A 340 2.80 2.70 -13.38
C THR A 340 4.15 2.30 -13.97
N LYS A 341 5.07 3.24 -14.10
CA LYS A 341 6.43 2.96 -14.60
C LYS A 341 7.17 2.00 -13.67
N TRP A 342 7.09 2.22 -12.36
CA TRP A 342 7.67 1.31 -11.37
C TRP A 342 7.08 -0.11 -11.47
N VAL A 343 5.77 -0.26 -11.60
CA VAL A 343 5.10 -1.57 -11.79
C VAL A 343 5.59 -2.24 -13.09
N ARG A 344 5.70 -1.49 -14.20
CA ARG A 344 6.23 -2.02 -15.46
C ARG A 344 7.65 -2.53 -15.32
N ASP A 345 8.51 -1.79 -14.64
CA ASP A 345 9.90 -2.18 -14.41
C ASP A 345 10.00 -3.43 -13.52
N LEU A 346 9.17 -3.53 -12.49
CA LEU A 346 9.06 -4.73 -11.66
C LEU A 346 8.64 -5.95 -12.48
N ILE A 347 7.61 -5.83 -13.32
CA ILE A 347 7.11 -6.89 -14.21
C ILE A 347 8.22 -7.35 -15.17
N LYS A 348 8.96 -6.40 -15.79
CA LYS A 348 10.10 -6.69 -16.66
C LYS A 348 11.21 -7.45 -15.91
N GLU A 349 11.56 -6.99 -14.71
CA GLU A 349 12.61 -7.62 -13.90
C GLU A 349 12.23 -9.02 -13.41
N MET A 350 10.94 -9.25 -13.15
CA MET A 350 10.40 -10.60 -12.85
C MET A 350 10.49 -11.53 -14.08
N GLY A 351 10.52 -10.99 -15.30
CA GLY A 351 10.63 -11.74 -16.55
C GLY A 351 9.31 -11.88 -17.31
N PHE A 352 8.29 -11.11 -16.97
CA PHE A 352 6.98 -11.12 -17.62
C PHE A 352 6.85 -9.98 -18.67
N ASN A 353 7.90 -9.78 -19.48
CA ASN A 353 7.96 -8.68 -20.46
C ASN A 353 6.74 -8.65 -21.41
N GLN A 354 6.16 -9.80 -21.71
CA GLN A 354 4.99 -9.93 -22.59
C GLN A 354 3.73 -9.19 -22.05
N TRP A 355 3.67 -8.85 -20.75
CA TRP A 355 2.55 -8.14 -20.17
C TRP A 355 2.68 -6.60 -20.27
N VAL A 356 3.87 -6.12 -20.68
CA VAL A 356 4.20 -4.70 -20.75
C VAL A 356 4.91 -4.34 -22.06
N THR A 357 4.64 -5.07 -23.14
CA THR A 357 5.13 -4.76 -24.50
C THR A 357 4.51 -3.49 -25.03
N GLU A 358 3.21 -3.30 -24.79
CA GLU A 358 2.47 -2.10 -25.16
C GLU A 358 2.50 -1.07 -24.03
N PRO A 359 2.31 0.22 -24.33
CA PRO A 359 2.14 1.27 -23.32
C PRO A 359 0.98 0.96 -22.39
N THR A 360 1.18 1.14 -21.09
CA THR A 360 0.10 0.94 -20.12
C THR A 360 -0.95 2.04 -20.21
N ALA A 361 -2.21 1.67 -20.36
CA ALA A 361 -3.32 2.60 -20.39
C ALA A 361 -3.43 3.36 -19.07
N LEU A 362 -3.48 4.68 -19.14
CA LEU A 362 -3.58 5.60 -18.00
C LEU A 362 -4.91 6.36 -18.12
N MET A 363 -5.92 5.89 -17.39
CA MET A 363 -7.32 6.26 -17.54
C MET A 363 -7.71 7.40 -16.59
N GLY A 364 -8.14 8.54 -17.14
CA GLY A 364 -8.69 9.66 -16.38
C GLY A 364 -9.90 10.27 -17.10
N ASP A 365 -10.71 11.03 -16.42
CA ASP A 365 -11.95 11.57 -16.99
C ASP A 365 -11.84 13.03 -17.45
N ASN A 366 -10.67 13.67 -17.28
CA ASN A 366 -10.43 15.04 -17.68
C ASN A 366 -9.78 15.13 -19.06
N ASP A 367 -10.57 15.58 -20.06
CA ASP A 367 -10.11 15.76 -21.45
C ASP A 367 -8.89 16.68 -21.57
N GLN A 368 -8.87 17.77 -20.80
CA GLN A 368 -7.82 18.76 -20.91
C GLN A 368 -6.48 18.23 -20.37
N ALA A 369 -6.52 17.51 -19.26
CA ALA A 369 -5.34 16.85 -18.69
C ALA A 369 -4.78 15.82 -19.68
N THR A 370 -5.64 15.00 -20.28
CA THR A 370 -5.25 14.01 -21.31
C THR A 370 -4.62 14.68 -22.54
N ARG A 371 -5.19 15.77 -23.04
CA ARG A 371 -4.61 16.53 -24.18
C ARG A 371 -3.23 17.09 -23.85
N TRP A 372 -3.06 17.64 -22.65
CA TRP A 372 -1.75 18.20 -22.25
C TRP A 372 -0.64 17.15 -22.21
N SER A 373 -0.96 15.89 -21.98
CA SER A 373 0.04 14.82 -21.91
C SER A 373 0.52 14.35 -23.29
N VAL A 374 -0.26 14.56 -24.35
CA VAL A 374 0.06 14.07 -25.71
C VAL A 374 0.38 15.21 -26.70
N GLU A 375 -0.18 16.41 -26.51
CA GLU A 375 0.00 17.55 -27.43
C GLU A 375 1.27 18.35 -27.10
N ASN A 376 1.94 18.86 -28.17
CA ASN A 376 3.14 19.72 -28.07
C ASN A 376 2.83 21.20 -27.81
N MET A 377 1.75 21.49 -27.05
CA MET A 377 1.32 22.89 -26.87
C MET A 377 1.49 23.35 -25.42
N VAL A 378 2.29 24.41 -25.22
CA VAL A 378 2.30 25.17 -23.98
C VAL A 378 1.16 26.17 -24.02
N THR A 379 0.18 25.98 -23.14
CA THR A 379 -0.98 26.86 -22.98
C THR A 379 -0.86 27.71 -21.72
N THR A 380 -1.72 28.70 -21.54
CA THR A 380 -1.79 29.48 -20.31
C THR A 380 -2.12 28.58 -19.11
N GLY A 381 -2.86 27.48 -19.32
CA GLY A 381 -3.25 26.54 -18.27
C GLY A 381 -2.11 25.63 -17.80
N ASN A 382 -1.25 25.15 -18.70
CA ASN A 382 -0.20 24.17 -18.38
C ASN A 382 1.21 24.75 -18.17
N LYS A 383 1.42 26.04 -18.44
CA LYS A 383 2.75 26.67 -18.27
C LYS A 383 3.33 26.63 -16.85
N CYS A 384 2.50 26.30 -15.85
CA CYS A 384 2.87 26.25 -14.45
C CYS A 384 3.34 24.86 -13.97
N ILE A 385 3.11 23.81 -14.77
CA ILE A 385 3.42 22.41 -14.44
C ILE A 385 4.61 21.87 -15.26
N ARG A 386 5.67 22.66 -15.36
CA ARG A 386 6.79 22.37 -16.28
C ARG A 386 7.42 21.01 -16.07
N THR A 387 7.81 20.66 -14.83
CA THR A 387 8.56 19.43 -14.54
C THR A 387 7.68 18.20 -14.75
N GLU A 388 6.49 18.20 -14.17
CA GLU A 388 5.51 17.11 -14.28
C GLU A 388 5.02 16.93 -15.71
N TYR A 389 4.86 18.04 -16.46
CA TYR A 389 4.49 18.03 -17.87
C TYR A 389 5.57 17.32 -18.70
N HIS A 390 6.82 17.69 -18.54
CA HIS A 390 7.91 17.08 -19.30
C HIS A 390 8.06 15.60 -18.98
N TRP A 391 7.97 15.23 -17.72
CA TRP A 391 8.13 13.84 -17.30
C TRP A 391 6.99 12.91 -17.80
N VAL A 392 5.73 13.33 -17.68
CA VAL A 392 4.57 12.56 -18.20
C VAL A 392 4.67 12.41 -19.71
N LYS A 393 5.05 13.48 -20.39
CA LYS A 393 5.20 13.50 -21.83
C LYS A 393 6.37 12.60 -22.29
N GLU A 394 7.50 12.69 -21.65
CA GLU A 394 8.65 11.81 -21.90
C GLU A 394 8.24 10.33 -21.74
N SER A 395 7.56 9.99 -20.66
CA SER A 395 7.04 8.63 -20.44
C SER A 395 6.03 8.18 -21.52
N TYR A 396 5.24 9.10 -22.07
CA TYR A 396 4.37 8.82 -23.21
C TYR A 396 5.18 8.60 -24.51
N GLU A 397 6.16 9.45 -24.79
CA GLU A 397 7.02 9.35 -25.98
C GLU A 397 7.92 8.10 -25.93
N GLU A 398 8.37 7.68 -24.74
CA GLU A 398 9.09 6.43 -24.51
C GLU A 398 8.21 5.18 -24.65
N GLY A 399 6.88 5.33 -24.70
CA GLY A 399 5.94 4.23 -24.81
C GLY A 399 5.71 3.47 -23.51
N ASP A 400 5.98 4.07 -22.37
CA ASP A 400 5.67 3.46 -21.08
C ASP A 400 4.20 3.59 -20.70
N ILE A 401 3.58 4.72 -21.03
CA ILE A 401 2.18 5.02 -20.71
C ILE A 401 1.40 5.49 -21.94
N SER A 402 0.09 5.27 -21.93
CA SER A 402 -0.86 5.75 -22.93
C SER A 402 -2.02 6.45 -22.21
N PRO A 403 -1.95 7.79 -22.02
CA PRO A 403 -3.05 8.55 -21.42
C PRO A 403 -4.31 8.45 -22.27
N GLN A 404 -5.42 8.07 -21.65
CA GLN A 404 -6.70 7.84 -22.32
C GLN A 404 -7.83 8.41 -21.47
N ARG A 405 -8.89 8.85 -22.16
CA ARG A 405 -10.10 9.28 -21.48
C ARG A 405 -10.96 8.09 -21.09
N ILE A 406 -11.51 8.15 -19.89
CA ILE A 406 -12.61 7.28 -19.43
C ILE A 406 -13.82 8.14 -19.04
N GLU A 407 -15.01 7.57 -19.12
CA GLU A 407 -16.22 8.20 -18.56
C GLU A 407 -16.14 8.20 -17.04
N THR A 408 -16.51 9.32 -16.40
CA THR A 408 -16.51 9.47 -14.92
C THR A 408 -17.24 8.33 -14.23
N ALA A 409 -18.37 7.86 -14.78
CA ALA A 409 -19.14 6.76 -14.23
C ALA A 409 -18.38 5.42 -14.14
N ARG A 410 -17.22 5.30 -14.81
CA ARG A 410 -16.38 4.10 -14.88
C ARG A 410 -15.01 4.30 -14.22
N ASN A 411 -14.70 5.52 -13.78
CA ASN A 411 -13.41 5.82 -13.17
C ASN A 411 -13.33 5.24 -11.75
N LEU A 412 -12.62 4.12 -11.59
CA LEU A 412 -12.48 3.43 -10.30
C LEU A 412 -11.77 4.31 -9.25
N SER A 413 -10.94 5.25 -9.67
CA SER A 413 -10.21 6.15 -8.78
C SER A 413 -11.06 7.25 -8.14
N ASP A 414 -12.33 7.44 -8.56
CA ASP A 414 -13.28 8.27 -7.82
C ASP A 414 -13.42 7.83 -6.35
N CYS A 415 -13.34 6.51 -6.10
CA CYS A 415 -13.35 5.96 -4.74
C CYS A 415 -12.13 6.38 -3.90
N MET A 416 -11.07 6.89 -4.54
CA MET A 416 -9.84 7.35 -3.87
C MET A 416 -9.85 8.84 -3.53
N THR A 417 -10.80 9.61 -4.08
CA THR A 417 -10.75 11.08 -4.01
C THR A 417 -11.97 11.72 -3.36
N LYS A 418 -13.09 10.99 -3.25
CA LYS A 418 -14.38 11.55 -2.85
C LYS A 418 -15.11 10.64 -1.85
N ALA A 419 -15.87 11.24 -0.92
CA ALA A 419 -16.89 10.55 -0.13
C ALA A 419 -18.15 10.40 -0.99
N LEU A 420 -18.23 9.29 -1.71
CA LEU A 420 -19.22 9.04 -2.75
C LEU A 420 -20.58 8.62 -2.19
N PRO A 421 -21.69 8.93 -2.90
CA PRO A 421 -23.01 8.37 -2.64
C PRO A 421 -23.02 6.85 -2.78
N ARG A 422 -23.97 6.20 -2.09
CA ARG A 422 -24.14 4.75 -2.11
C ARG A 422 -24.21 4.19 -3.54
N GLU A 423 -25.03 4.77 -4.40
CA GLU A 423 -25.25 4.29 -5.77
C GLU A 423 -23.94 4.27 -6.60
N VAL A 424 -23.04 5.21 -6.34
CA VAL A 424 -21.74 5.27 -7.02
C VAL A 424 -20.79 4.25 -6.43
N ILE A 425 -20.76 4.08 -5.11
CA ILE A 425 -19.97 3.05 -4.43
C ILE A 425 -20.40 1.66 -4.90
N ASP A 426 -21.70 1.35 -4.85
CA ASP A 426 -22.24 0.05 -5.28
C ASP A 426 -21.87 -0.28 -6.75
N ARG A 427 -21.76 0.72 -7.61
CA ARG A 427 -21.34 0.57 -9.01
C ARG A 427 -19.85 0.32 -9.19
N LEU A 428 -18.98 0.97 -8.41
CA LEU A 428 -17.53 1.00 -8.65
C LEU A 428 -16.78 -0.04 -7.82
N VAL A 429 -17.26 -0.38 -6.61
CA VAL A 429 -16.51 -1.19 -5.66
C VAL A 429 -16.24 -2.59 -6.18
N GLY A 430 -17.22 -3.25 -6.80
CA GLY A 430 -17.03 -4.59 -7.36
C GLY A 430 -15.89 -4.64 -8.39
N GLY A 431 -15.87 -3.64 -9.31
CA GLY A 431 -14.79 -3.50 -10.29
C GLY A 431 -13.45 -3.11 -9.65
N LEU A 432 -13.46 -2.24 -8.65
CA LEU A 432 -12.25 -1.80 -7.95
C LEU A 432 -11.60 -2.95 -7.14
N THR A 433 -12.40 -3.78 -6.52
CA THR A 433 -11.92 -4.88 -5.66
C THR A 433 -11.71 -6.20 -6.41
N GLY A 434 -12.12 -6.28 -7.67
CA GLY A 434 -11.94 -7.46 -8.54
C GLY A 434 -13.02 -8.54 -8.39
N TYR A 435 -14.11 -8.27 -7.69
CA TYR A 435 -15.25 -9.19 -7.60
C TYR A 435 -16.17 -9.10 -8.80
N GLU A 436 -16.16 -7.97 -9.50
CA GLU A 436 -16.94 -7.72 -10.72
C GLU A 436 -16.05 -7.18 -11.83
N ASP A 437 -16.54 -7.19 -13.05
CA ASP A 437 -15.89 -6.51 -14.15
C ASP A 437 -16.03 -4.99 -14.01
N ILE A 438 -15.05 -4.27 -14.56
CA ILE A 438 -15.12 -2.81 -14.60
C ILE A 438 -16.43 -2.41 -15.31
N PRO A 439 -17.22 -1.50 -14.73
CA PRO A 439 -18.52 -1.14 -15.27
C PRO A 439 -18.46 -0.85 -16.77
N SER A 440 -19.33 -1.43 -17.56
CA SER A 440 -19.48 -1.10 -18.98
C SER A 440 -19.99 0.35 -19.12
N ALA A 441 -19.68 0.99 -20.25
CA ALA A 441 -20.23 2.31 -20.53
C ALA A 441 -21.78 2.26 -20.43
N PRO A 442 -22.43 3.22 -19.77
CA PRO A 442 -23.88 3.32 -19.83
C PRO A 442 -24.30 3.39 -21.28
N GLY A 443 -25.24 2.57 -21.67
CA GLY A 443 -25.83 2.61 -23.02
C GLY A 443 -26.32 4.04 -23.34
N PRO A 444 -26.41 4.44 -24.62
CA PRO A 444 -26.92 5.76 -24.97
C PRO A 444 -28.27 5.96 -24.31
N ALA A 445 -28.44 7.11 -23.64
CA ALA A 445 -29.71 7.47 -23.02
C ALA A 445 -30.83 7.31 -24.07
N PRO A 446 -31.98 6.71 -23.73
CA PRO A 446 -33.11 6.63 -24.64
C PRO A 446 -33.47 8.06 -25.08
N ARG A 447 -33.51 8.27 -26.41
CA ARG A 447 -33.86 9.55 -27.03
C ARG A 447 -35.32 9.91 -26.78
#